data_6acd673acb60e1c7b172d3ab88ee1473
#
_entry.id   6acd673acb60e1c7b172d3ab88ee1473
#
_cell.length_a   1.000
_cell.length_b   1.000
_cell.length_c   1.000
_cell.angle_alpha   90.00
_cell.angle_beta   90.00
_cell.angle_gamma   90.00
#
_symmetry.space_group_name_H-M   'P 1'
#
loop_
_entity.id
_entity.type
_entity.pdbx_description
1 polymer ?
#
loop_
_entity_poly.entity_id
_entity_poly.type
_entity_poly.pdbx_seq_one_letter_code
_entity_poly.pdbx_strand_id
1 'polypeptide(L)'
;MKIFKVILATLLSLLLIVSPVVFLVSYALSLPPVYSETFYGALNEKYDRLVELEGEKVVVVGGSSVAFGLDSALLERYTGMPVVNFGLYADLGTKMMLDLSLAGISKGDVVVLAPELDAQTLSLYFNNDSALMALDDDFTMARHLTVDDLLSCVGGAWRFAQTKRARLLDGNGVALDAVYRSEYFNEYGDFTLERGENVMKTYYDSNNRVLLDLDGYGKELDEFLDYVNDYVKKCERRGATVYFSFCPMNELGLSEGSDLVKRSEFQEYLAENLNCEIISDLDDYILEAGYFFDTNFHLNDAGVKVRTIRLAKDLRIAAGIMQGSLDEEPKAPALPFFDVNYDGEDDAVCAYYVFTELSDGSYGVSGLTELGKAQAELTLPLGYNGRKVTAVLENAFNGTTAERIVITDDSNIVIIHNGAFFGASTVKDLSVYKTGAGDIMPPADFSGVHPDFAVHVPVGTSYSDNYDWSNKANYVYDL
;
A
#
# COMPACT_ATOMS: atom_id res chain seq x y z
N MET A 1 -6.20 10.04 -58.58
CA MET A 1 -6.63 8.62 -58.38
C MET A 1 -5.66 7.79 -57.53
N LYS A 2 -4.32 7.79 -57.78
CA LYS A 2 -3.34 7.03 -56.97
C LYS A 2 -3.27 7.50 -55.50
N ILE A 3 -3.20 8.81 -55.23
CA ILE A 3 -3.15 9.40 -53.88
C ILE A 3 -4.40 9.04 -53.07
N PHE A 4 -5.59 9.14 -53.67
CA PHE A 4 -6.84 8.76 -53.03
C PHE A 4 -6.88 7.27 -52.62
N LYS A 5 -6.37 6.38 -53.50
CA LYS A 5 -6.27 4.93 -53.17
C LYS A 5 -5.28 4.67 -52.02
N VAL A 6 -4.17 5.40 -51.95
CA VAL A 6 -3.20 5.26 -50.86
C VAL A 6 -3.82 5.75 -49.55
N ILE A 7 -4.46 6.91 -49.54
CA ILE A 7 -5.13 7.44 -48.34
C ILE A 7 -6.23 6.45 -47.86
N LEU A 8 -7.07 5.99 -48.79
CA LEU A 8 -8.13 5.02 -48.46
C LEU A 8 -7.54 3.70 -47.90
N ALA A 9 -6.48 3.16 -48.50
CA ALA A 9 -5.81 1.96 -48.02
C ALA A 9 -5.20 2.17 -46.63
N THR A 10 -4.59 3.31 -46.38
CA THR A 10 -4.03 3.67 -45.05
C THR A 10 -5.15 3.77 -44.01
N LEU A 11 -6.27 4.42 -44.33
CA LEU A 11 -7.40 4.52 -43.41
C LEU A 11 -8.04 3.15 -43.12
N LEU A 12 -8.18 2.30 -44.13
CA LEU A 12 -8.68 0.93 -43.94
C LEU A 12 -7.73 0.08 -43.11
N SER A 13 -6.42 0.19 -43.34
CA SER A 13 -5.43 -0.51 -42.53
C SER A 13 -5.45 -0.04 -41.07
N LEU A 14 -5.55 1.27 -40.85
CA LEU A 14 -5.68 1.84 -39.50
C LEU A 14 -6.95 1.34 -38.82
N LEU A 15 -8.10 1.33 -39.53
CA LEU A 15 -9.36 0.81 -39.02
C LEU A 15 -9.25 -0.68 -38.62
N LEU A 16 -8.60 -1.50 -39.44
CA LEU A 16 -8.39 -2.92 -39.16
C LEU A 16 -7.49 -3.18 -37.94
N ILE A 17 -6.51 -2.29 -37.68
CA ILE A 17 -5.61 -2.38 -36.53
C ILE A 17 -6.32 -1.88 -35.26
N VAL A 18 -7.05 -0.78 -35.34
CA VAL A 18 -7.66 -0.12 -34.17
C VAL A 18 -8.97 -0.80 -33.75
N SER A 19 -9.77 -1.33 -34.71
CA SER A 19 -11.09 -1.88 -34.39
C SER A 19 -11.07 -3.07 -33.39
N PRO A 20 -10.11 -4.02 -33.40
CA PRO A 20 -10.05 -5.06 -32.38
C PRO A 20 -9.80 -4.48 -30.98
N VAL A 21 -8.93 -3.49 -30.87
CA VAL A 21 -8.60 -2.82 -29.59
C VAL A 21 -9.85 -2.11 -29.06
N VAL A 22 -10.51 -1.31 -29.90
CA VAL A 22 -11.78 -0.63 -29.54
C VAL A 22 -12.83 -1.64 -29.11
N PHE A 23 -12.96 -2.76 -29.84
CA PHE A 23 -13.90 -3.82 -29.47
C PHE A 23 -13.59 -4.43 -28.10
N LEU A 24 -12.32 -4.76 -27.82
CA LEU A 24 -11.90 -5.35 -26.55
C LEU A 24 -12.13 -4.42 -25.37
N VAL A 25 -11.75 -3.13 -25.53
CA VAL A 25 -11.99 -2.11 -24.50
C VAL A 25 -13.49 -1.92 -24.30
N SER A 26 -14.28 -1.77 -25.40
CA SER A 26 -15.73 -1.60 -25.29
C SER A 26 -16.40 -2.83 -24.64
N TYR A 27 -15.90 -4.04 -24.89
CA TYR A 27 -16.38 -5.24 -24.23
C TYR A 27 -16.07 -5.21 -22.71
N ALA A 28 -14.84 -4.86 -22.31
CA ALA A 28 -14.47 -4.74 -20.90
C ALA A 28 -15.37 -3.72 -20.17
N LEU A 29 -15.58 -2.56 -20.78
CA LEU A 29 -16.42 -1.48 -20.24
C LEU A 29 -17.93 -1.82 -20.22
N SER A 30 -18.40 -2.78 -21.05
CA SER A 30 -19.81 -3.18 -21.12
C SER A 30 -20.21 -4.20 -20.03
N LEU A 31 -19.25 -4.81 -19.36
CA LEU A 31 -19.51 -5.74 -18.28
C LEU A 31 -19.91 -4.98 -17.01
N PRO A 32 -20.90 -5.48 -16.24
CA PRO A 32 -21.28 -4.88 -14.95
C PRO A 32 -20.05 -4.74 -14.03
N PRO A 33 -20.00 -3.69 -13.17
CA PRO A 33 -18.93 -3.55 -12.21
C PRO A 33 -18.93 -4.70 -11.20
N VAL A 34 -17.76 -5.10 -10.73
CA VAL A 34 -17.57 -6.18 -9.76
C VAL A 34 -16.66 -5.78 -8.59
N TYR A 35 -16.04 -4.60 -8.66
CA TYR A 35 -15.11 -4.10 -7.64
C TYR A 35 -15.68 -3.00 -6.76
N SER A 36 -16.97 -2.62 -6.93
CA SER A 36 -17.62 -1.50 -6.21
C SER A 36 -17.58 -1.63 -4.69
N GLU A 37 -17.67 -2.86 -4.16
CA GLU A 37 -17.67 -3.11 -2.71
C GLU A 37 -16.26 -3.27 -2.13
N THR A 38 -15.23 -3.34 -2.99
CA THR A 38 -13.83 -3.43 -2.56
C THR A 38 -13.30 -2.05 -2.18
N PHE A 39 -12.10 -2.01 -1.60
CA PHE A 39 -11.42 -0.75 -1.28
C PHE A 39 -11.24 0.16 -2.50
N TYR A 40 -11.02 -0.41 -3.69
CA TYR A 40 -10.91 0.33 -4.95
C TYR A 40 -12.19 1.07 -5.33
N GLY A 41 -13.36 0.51 -5.02
CA GLY A 41 -14.66 1.12 -5.34
C GLY A 41 -14.91 2.47 -4.65
N ALA A 42 -14.23 2.73 -3.53
CA ALA A 42 -14.32 4.03 -2.84
C ALA A 42 -13.80 5.21 -3.69
N LEU A 43 -13.04 4.96 -4.76
CA LEU A 43 -12.54 6.01 -5.63
C LEU A 43 -13.69 6.84 -6.24
N ASN A 44 -14.80 6.20 -6.60
CA ASN A 44 -15.93 6.87 -7.25
C ASN A 44 -16.55 7.94 -6.34
N GLU A 45 -16.87 7.58 -5.10
CA GLU A 45 -17.45 8.52 -4.12
C GLU A 45 -16.50 9.68 -3.79
N LYS A 46 -15.20 9.39 -3.68
CA LYS A 46 -14.16 10.41 -3.47
C LYS A 46 -14.07 11.38 -4.66
N TYR A 47 -14.12 10.84 -5.87
CA TYR A 47 -14.07 11.63 -7.09
C TYR A 47 -15.32 12.49 -7.25
N ASP A 48 -16.51 11.93 -7.01
CA ASP A 48 -17.77 12.65 -7.08
C ASP A 48 -17.78 13.81 -6.08
N ARG A 49 -17.41 13.56 -4.81
CA ARG A 49 -17.27 14.62 -3.82
C ARG A 49 -16.31 15.73 -4.29
N LEU A 50 -15.15 15.35 -4.84
CA LEU A 50 -14.15 16.30 -5.29
C LEU A 50 -14.69 17.24 -6.39
N VAL A 51 -15.45 16.69 -7.34
CA VAL A 51 -15.93 17.45 -8.52
C VAL A 51 -17.26 18.15 -8.27
N GLU A 52 -18.11 17.62 -7.38
CA GLU A 52 -19.43 18.19 -7.09
C GLU A 52 -19.39 19.26 -6.01
N LEU A 53 -18.38 19.25 -5.14
CA LEU A 53 -18.28 20.20 -4.04
C LEU A 53 -17.93 21.59 -4.57
N GLU A 54 -18.92 22.51 -4.51
CA GLU A 54 -18.77 23.89 -4.95
C GLU A 54 -18.03 24.76 -3.91
N GLY A 55 -17.36 25.81 -4.39
CA GLY A 55 -16.66 26.78 -3.56
C GLY A 55 -15.22 26.34 -3.23
N GLU A 56 -14.58 27.16 -2.37
CA GLU A 56 -13.22 26.92 -1.92
C GLU A 56 -13.18 25.76 -0.92
N LYS A 57 -12.23 24.85 -1.06
CA LYS A 57 -12.10 23.63 -0.24
C LYS A 57 -10.65 23.28 0.03
N VAL A 58 -10.42 22.46 1.05
CA VAL A 58 -9.16 21.78 1.30
C VAL A 58 -9.21 20.39 0.68
N VAL A 59 -8.27 20.06 -0.17
CA VAL A 59 -8.15 18.74 -0.80
C VAL A 59 -6.85 18.11 -0.34
N VAL A 60 -6.91 17.00 0.39
CA VAL A 60 -5.72 16.25 0.82
C VAL A 60 -5.52 15.07 -0.11
N VAL A 61 -4.39 15.05 -0.82
CA VAL A 61 -4.07 14.05 -1.85
C VAL A 61 -2.91 13.17 -1.37
N GLY A 62 -3.07 11.86 -1.48
CA GLY A 62 -2.04 10.87 -1.13
C GLY A 62 -2.53 9.46 -1.35
N GLY A 63 -1.89 8.49 -0.72
CA GLY A 63 -2.26 7.09 -0.75
C GLY A 63 -3.17 6.71 0.44
N SER A 64 -2.99 5.48 0.91
CA SER A 64 -3.79 4.93 2.02
C SER A 64 -3.55 5.63 3.35
N SER A 65 -2.36 6.20 3.57
CA SER A 65 -2.08 7.00 4.78
C SER A 65 -3.01 8.20 4.91
N VAL A 66 -3.44 8.79 3.78
CA VAL A 66 -4.42 9.88 3.78
C VAL A 66 -5.82 9.32 4.02
N ALA A 67 -6.19 8.22 3.37
CA ALA A 67 -7.49 7.57 3.58
C ALA A 67 -7.72 7.18 5.04
N PHE A 68 -6.73 6.54 5.67
CA PHE A 68 -6.77 6.08 7.07
C PHE A 68 -6.41 7.15 8.10
N GLY A 69 -5.91 8.29 7.68
CA GLY A 69 -5.22 9.22 8.56
C GLY A 69 -5.89 10.57 8.77
N LEU A 70 -7.13 10.78 8.33
CA LEU A 70 -7.83 12.04 8.50
C LEU A 70 -9.21 11.86 9.16
N ASP A 71 -9.56 12.82 9.99
CA ASP A 71 -10.91 13.19 10.37
C ASP A 71 -11.25 14.50 9.67
N SER A 72 -11.81 14.38 8.47
CA SER A 72 -12.09 15.54 7.60
C SER A 72 -13.15 16.46 8.19
N ALA A 73 -14.11 15.93 8.94
CA ALA A 73 -15.11 16.75 9.65
C ALA A 73 -14.44 17.60 10.74
N LEU A 74 -13.45 17.04 11.44
CA LEU A 74 -12.66 17.76 12.42
C LEU A 74 -11.77 18.81 11.75
N LEU A 75 -11.13 18.49 10.63
CA LEU A 75 -10.31 19.43 9.87
C LEU A 75 -11.16 20.59 9.31
N GLU A 76 -12.35 20.30 8.79
CA GLU A 76 -13.33 21.30 8.34
C GLU A 76 -13.72 22.26 9.47
N ARG A 77 -13.96 21.73 10.67
CA ARG A 77 -14.23 22.54 11.87
C ARG A 77 -13.07 23.49 12.21
N TYR A 78 -11.82 23.05 12.02
CA TYR A 78 -10.64 23.86 12.33
C TYR A 78 -10.29 24.89 11.25
N THR A 79 -10.52 24.54 9.99
CA THR A 79 -10.18 25.41 8.85
C THR A 79 -11.33 26.32 8.44
N GLY A 80 -12.57 25.91 8.69
CA GLY A 80 -13.76 26.57 8.20
C GLY A 80 -13.99 26.41 6.70
N MET A 81 -13.28 25.50 6.07
CA MET A 81 -13.39 25.18 4.64
C MET A 81 -13.83 23.71 4.48
N PRO A 82 -14.72 23.40 3.53
CA PRO A 82 -15.05 22.02 3.21
C PRO A 82 -13.79 21.20 2.91
N VAL A 83 -13.77 19.94 3.32
CA VAL A 83 -12.62 19.05 3.16
C VAL A 83 -12.96 17.88 2.24
N VAL A 84 -12.01 17.51 1.39
CA VAL A 84 -12.02 16.30 0.56
C VAL A 84 -10.80 15.47 0.89
N ASN A 85 -10.99 14.28 1.44
CA ASN A 85 -9.96 13.27 1.58
C ASN A 85 -9.82 12.51 0.26
N PHE A 86 -8.83 12.89 -0.54
CA PHE A 86 -8.54 12.28 -1.83
C PHE A 86 -7.31 11.35 -1.75
N GLY A 87 -7.27 10.53 -0.71
CA GLY A 87 -6.30 9.44 -0.56
C GLY A 87 -6.99 8.10 -0.71
N LEU A 88 -6.31 7.09 -1.28
CA LEU A 88 -6.89 5.77 -1.39
C LEU A 88 -5.82 4.69 -1.21
N TYR A 89 -5.35 4.05 -2.22
CA TYR A 89 -4.48 2.88 -2.15
C TYR A 89 -3.14 3.16 -2.81
N ALA A 90 -2.04 2.91 -2.10
CA ALA A 90 -0.68 3.14 -2.63
C ALA A 90 -0.42 2.37 -3.94
N ASP A 91 -1.08 1.22 -4.13
CA ASP A 91 -0.97 0.41 -5.35
C ASP A 91 -1.55 1.07 -6.61
N LEU A 92 -2.36 2.13 -6.47
CA LEU A 92 -2.77 2.98 -7.60
C LEU A 92 -1.63 3.89 -8.09
N GLY A 93 -0.67 4.16 -7.23
CA GLY A 93 0.40 5.13 -7.44
C GLY A 93 -0.04 6.58 -7.16
N THR A 94 0.84 7.36 -6.54
CA THR A 94 0.61 8.79 -6.26
C THR A 94 0.30 9.57 -7.54
N LYS A 95 0.98 9.24 -8.64
CA LYS A 95 0.76 9.83 -9.96
C LYS A 95 -0.71 9.79 -10.40
N MET A 96 -1.39 8.63 -10.25
CA MET A 96 -2.81 8.50 -10.61
C MET A 96 -3.69 9.39 -9.74
N MET A 97 -3.43 9.44 -8.43
CA MET A 97 -4.20 10.28 -7.51
C MET A 97 -4.02 11.77 -7.83
N LEU A 98 -2.82 12.21 -8.18
CA LEU A 98 -2.55 13.57 -8.64
C LEU A 98 -3.33 13.90 -9.93
N ASP A 99 -3.28 13.04 -10.93
CA ASP A 99 -3.95 13.25 -12.22
C ASP A 99 -5.48 13.36 -12.05
N LEU A 100 -6.08 12.45 -11.28
CA LEU A 100 -7.52 12.45 -11.02
C LEU A 100 -7.94 13.66 -10.18
N SER A 101 -7.14 14.08 -9.19
CA SER A 101 -7.48 15.21 -8.33
C SER A 101 -7.63 16.53 -9.11
N LEU A 102 -6.89 16.68 -10.22
CA LEU A 102 -7.02 17.86 -11.08
C LEU A 102 -8.44 18.09 -11.59
N ALA A 103 -9.30 17.07 -11.65
CA ALA A 103 -10.67 17.21 -12.15
C ALA A 103 -11.51 18.21 -11.34
N GLY A 104 -11.29 18.26 -10.02
CA GLY A 104 -12.09 19.10 -9.13
C GLY A 104 -11.35 20.29 -8.50
N ILE A 105 -10.07 20.50 -8.83
CA ILE A 105 -9.32 21.65 -8.31
C ILE A 105 -9.72 22.94 -9.02
N SER A 106 -10.03 23.95 -8.23
CA SER A 106 -10.53 25.26 -8.68
C SER A 106 -9.87 26.42 -7.93
N LYS A 107 -10.28 27.65 -8.29
CA LYS A 107 -9.74 28.87 -7.69
C LYS A 107 -10.11 28.95 -6.20
N GLY A 108 -9.10 29.25 -5.38
CA GLY A 108 -9.22 29.40 -3.94
C GLY A 108 -9.05 28.11 -3.16
N ASP A 109 -8.98 26.95 -3.86
CA ASP A 109 -8.72 25.68 -3.20
C ASP A 109 -7.32 25.64 -2.56
N VAL A 110 -7.22 24.92 -1.45
CA VAL A 110 -5.98 24.56 -0.78
C VAL A 110 -5.75 23.08 -0.97
N VAL A 111 -4.68 22.73 -1.68
CA VAL A 111 -4.29 21.33 -1.92
C VAL A 111 -3.14 20.98 -1.01
N VAL A 112 -3.26 19.88 -0.27
CA VAL A 112 -2.20 19.33 0.57
C VAL A 112 -1.76 17.99 -0.01
N LEU A 113 -0.51 17.91 -0.45
CA LEU A 113 0.11 16.66 -0.89
C LEU A 113 0.72 15.95 0.32
N ALA A 114 0.34 14.70 0.54
CA ALA A 114 0.83 13.93 1.67
C ALA A 114 1.04 12.45 1.30
N PRO A 115 1.93 12.17 0.33
CA PRO A 115 2.26 10.79 -0.07
C PRO A 115 3.00 10.05 1.03
N GLU A 116 2.92 8.73 1.04
CA GLU A 116 3.77 7.88 1.88
C GLU A 116 5.24 8.01 1.46
N LEU A 117 6.15 7.91 2.44
CA LEU A 117 7.58 8.03 2.21
C LEU A 117 8.20 6.63 2.01
N ASP A 118 7.94 6.07 0.85
CA ASP A 118 8.53 4.83 0.35
C ASP A 118 8.89 4.95 -1.14
N ALA A 119 9.77 4.07 -1.63
CA ALA A 119 10.31 4.17 -2.97
C ALA A 119 9.25 3.99 -4.07
N GLN A 120 8.19 3.23 -3.84
CA GLN A 120 7.11 3.05 -4.80
C GLN A 120 6.24 4.31 -4.89
N THR A 121 5.84 4.84 -3.74
CA THR A 121 4.93 5.99 -3.64
C THR A 121 5.58 7.28 -4.13
N LEU A 122 6.89 7.45 -3.86
CA LEU A 122 7.70 8.58 -4.38
C LEU A 122 8.35 8.27 -5.73
N SER A 123 7.58 7.67 -6.63
CA SER A 123 7.97 7.38 -8.01
C SER A 123 6.81 7.61 -8.99
N LEU A 124 7.06 7.40 -10.28
CA LEU A 124 6.00 7.42 -11.31
C LEU A 124 5.30 6.06 -11.45
N TYR A 125 5.26 5.29 -10.37
CA TYR A 125 4.59 4.00 -10.33
C TYR A 125 3.13 4.12 -10.76
N PHE A 126 2.69 3.17 -11.58
CA PHE A 126 1.31 3.02 -12.02
C PHE A 126 1.00 1.55 -12.24
N ASN A 127 -0.03 1.04 -11.58
CA ASN A 127 -0.50 -0.33 -11.75
C ASN A 127 -1.80 -0.33 -12.57
N ASN A 128 -1.73 -0.86 -13.79
CA ASN A 128 -2.89 -0.88 -14.70
C ASN A 128 -4.02 -1.80 -14.22
N ASP A 129 -3.73 -2.86 -13.48
CA ASP A 129 -4.76 -3.76 -12.97
C ASP A 129 -5.53 -3.09 -11.84
N SER A 130 -4.82 -2.49 -10.87
CA SER A 130 -5.41 -1.69 -9.79
C SER A 130 -6.19 -0.50 -10.31
N ALA A 131 -5.65 0.22 -11.31
CA ALA A 131 -6.34 1.31 -11.96
C ALA A 131 -7.65 0.87 -12.62
N LEU A 132 -7.65 -0.27 -13.35
CA LEU A 132 -8.86 -0.82 -13.96
C LEU A 132 -9.90 -1.28 -12.92
N MET A 133 -9.46 -1.80 -11.78
CA MET A 133 -10.35 -2.15 -10.66
C MET A 133 -10.99 -0.90 -10.04
N ALA A 134 -10.19 0.14 -9.80
CA ALA A 134 -10.68 1.39 -9.22
C ALA A 134 -11.60 2.19 -10.15
N LEU A 135 -11.41 2.06 -11.46
CA LEU A 135 -12.24 2.72 -12.48
C LEU A 135 -13.46 1.89 -12.90
N ASP A 136 -13.69 0.70 -12.30
CA ASP A 136 -14.67 -0.26 -12.77
C ASP A 136 -16.12 0.23 -12.74
N ASP A 137 -16.46 1.12 -11.82
CA ASP A 137 -17.78 1.74 -11.74
C ASP A 137 -17.94 2.92 -12.71
N ASP A 138 -16.88 3.73 -12.90
CA ASP A 138 -16.88 4.87 -13.81
C ASP A 138 -15.56 5.03 -14.57
N PHE A 139 -15.46 4.42 -15.74
CA PHE A 139 -14.31 4.59 -16.63
C PHE A 139 -14.18 6.00 -17.23
N THR A 140 -15.13 6.89 -17.04
CA THR A 140 -15.00 8.26 -17.56
C THR A 140 -13.87 9.04 -16.86
N MET A 141 -13.52 8.67 -15.65
CA MET A 141 -12.37 9.20 -14.91
C MET A 141 -11.03 8.96 -15.64
N ALA A 142 -10.92 7.90 -16.43
CA ALA A 142 -9.71 7.59 -17.20
C ALA A 142 -9.27 8.72 -18.15
N ARG A 143 -10.17 9.65 -18.53
CA ARG A 143 -9.83 10.83 -19.34
C ARG A 143 -8.81 11.77 -18.70
N HIS A 144 -8.58 11.64 -17.39
CA HIS A 144 -7.63 12.45 -16.63
C HIS A 144 -6.23 11.83 -16.55
N LEU A 145 -6.13 10.52 -16.86
CA LEU A 145 -4.85 9.80 -16.88
C LEU A 145 -3.97 10.28 -18.05
N THR A 146 -2.67 10.08 -17.91
CA THR A 146 -1.74 10.35 -19.01
C THR A 146 -1.97 9.38 -20.18
N VAL A 147 -1.45 9.72 -21.35
CA VAL A 147 -1.57 8.85 -22.53
C VAL A 147 -0.89 7.50 -22.32
N ASP A 148 0.24 7.48 -21.62
CA ASP A 148 1.00 6.25 -21.35
C ASP A 148 0.22 5.34 -20.39
N ASP A 149 -0.40 5.89 -19.35
CA ASP A 149 -1.24 5.13 -18.41
C ASP A 149 -2.52 4.60 -19.09
N LEU A 150 -3.15 5.41 -19.95
CA LEU A 150 -4.27 4.94 -20.77
C LEU A 150 -3.88 3.78 -21.69
N LEU A 151 -2.70 3.85 -22.31
CA LEU A 151 -2.21 2.76 -23.16
C LEU A 151 -1.90 1.50 -22.32
N SER A 152 -1.40 1.67 -21.11
CA SER A 152 -1.19 0.58 -20.14
C SER A 152 -2.51 -0.09 -19.76
N CYS A 153 -3.55 0.71 -19.43
CA CYS A 153 -4.90 0.20 -19.15
C CYS A 153 -5.49 -0.55 -20.36
N VAL A 154 -5.33 -0.02 -21.57
CA VAL A 154 -5.76 -0.71 -22.81
C VAL A 154 -5.04 -2.06 -22.96
N GLY A 155 -3.75 -2.12 -22.64
CA GLY A 155 -2.97 -3.37 -22.64
C GLY A 155 -3.51 -4.40 -21.65
N GLY A 156 -4.00 -3.99 -20.49
CA GLY A 156 -4.61 -4.83 -19.46
C GLY A 156 -6.08 -5.20 -19.70
N ALA A 157 -6.80 -4.45 -20.55
CA ALA A 157 -8.26 -4.52 -20.67
C ALA A 157 -8.81 -5.92 -21.00
N TRP A 158 -8.08 -6.72 -21.77
CA TRP A 158 -8.50 -8.08 -22.09
C TRP A 158 -8.47 -9.01 -20.87
N ARG A 159 -7.37 -8.99 -20.12
CA ARG A 159 -7.22 -9.78 -18.89
C ARG A 159 -8.26 -9.36 -17.87
N PHE A 160 -8.44 -8.06 -17.68
CA PHE A 160 -9.47 -7.50 -16.81
C PHE A 160 -10.87 -7.97 -17.19
N ALA A 161 -11.25 -7.90 -18.48
CA ALA A 161 -12.55 -8.37 -18.96
C ALA A 161 -12.76 -9.89 -18.71
N GLN A 162 -11.71 -10.70 -18.90
CA GLN A 162 -11.78 -12.13 -18.61
C GLN A 162 -12.01 -12.39 -17.11
N THR A 163 -11.29 -11.68 -16.24
CA THR A 163 -11.44 -11.78 -14.79
C THR A 163 -12.83 -11.36 -14.34
N LYS A 164 -13.34 -10.20 -14.81
CA LYS A 164 -14.73 -9.76 -14.53
C LYS A 164 -15.75 -10.81 -14.96
N ARG A 165 -15.60 -11.31 -16.20
CA ARG A 165 -16.54 -12.30 -16.73
C ARG A 165 -16.52 -13.58 -15.90
N ALA A 166 -15.36 -14.07 -15.48
CA ALA A 166 -15.26 -15.24 -14.63
C ALA A 166 -16.02 -15.03 -13.31
N ARG A 167 -15.76 -13.92 -12.62
CA ARG A 167 -16.43 -13.55 -11.36
C ARG A 167 -17.95 -13.42 -11.50
N LEU A 168 -18.42 -12.82 -12.60
CA LEU A 168 -19.85 -12.72 -12.90
C LEU A 168 -20.51 -14.07 -13.18
N LEU A 169 -19.80 -15.02 -13.81
CA LEU A 169 -20.32 -16.35 -14.11
C LEU A 169 -20.34 -17.25 -12.87
N ASP A 170 -19.34 -17.15 -12.02
CA ASP A 170 -19.24 -17.93 -10.79
C ASP A 170 -20.26 -17.49 -9.73
N GLY A 171 -20.86 -16.29 -9.89
CA GLY A 171 -21.88 -15.75 -9.00
C GLY A 171 -21.39 -15.38 -7.60
N ASN A 172 -20.10 -15.51 -7.33
CA ASN A 172 -19.49 -15.24 -6.02
C ASN A 172 -18.92 -13.82 -5.88
N GLY A 173 -18.87 -13.03 -6.99
CA GLY A 173 -18.29 -11.70 -6.97
C GLY A 173 -16.77 -11.69 -6.68
N VAL A 174 -16.29 -10.58 -6.14
CA VAL A 174 -14.93 -10.46 -5.58
C VAL A 174 -15.01 -10.86 -4.11
N ALA A 175 -14.07 -11.67 -3.62
CA ALA A 175 -13.94 -11.92 -2.19
C ALA A 175 -13.63 -10.57 -1.51
N LEU A 176 -14.47 -10.19 -0.55
CA LEU A 176 -14.30 -8.94 0.17
C LEU A 176 -13.35 -9.17 1.35
N ASP A 177 -12.41 -8.26 1.51
CA ASP A 177 -11.58 -8.19 2.70
C ASP A 177 -12.41 -7.85 3.94
N ALA A 178 -11.93 -8.18 5.14
CA ALA A 178 -12.60 -7.82 6.38
C ALA A 178 -12.44 -6.33 6.71
N VAL A 179 -11.35 -5.71 6.27
CA VAL A 179 -10.95 -4.33 6.58
C VAL A 179 -11.08 -3.44 5.35
N TYR A 180 -10.53 -3.87 4.21
CA TYR A 180 -10.38 -3.04 3.01
C TYR A 180 -11.64 -3.11 2.12
N ARG A 181 -12.68 -2.34 2.52
CA ARG A 181 -14.00 -2.31 1.85
C ARG A 181 -14.48 -0.88 1.65
N SER A 182 -15.20 -0.64 0.55
CA SER A 182 -15.75 0.68 0.24
C SER A 182 -16.78 1.15 1.28
N GLU A 183 -17.54 0.24 1.89
CA GLU A 183 -18.57 0.58 2.90
C GLU A 183 -18.01 1.27 4.16
N TYR A 184 -16.70 1.20 4.40
CA TYR A 184 -16.07 1.88 5.53
C TYR A 184 -15.63 3.32 5.23
N PHE A 185 -15.94 3.86 4.07
CA PHE A 185 -15.69 5.26 3.77
C PHE A 185 -16.94 6.12 4.03
N ASN A 186 -16.72 7.30 4.60
CA ASN A 186 -17.78 8.30 4.78
C ASN A 186 -17.84 9.26 3.59
N GLU A 187 -18.79 10.20 3.64
CA GLU A 187 -18.98 11.22 2.61
C GLU A 187 -17.78 12.16 2.38
N TYR A 188 -16.84 12.25 3.31
CA TYR A 188 -15.60 13.01 3.16
C TYR A 188 -14.52 12.22 2.41
N GLY A 189 -14.66 10.91 2.35
CA GLY A 189 -13.65 9.97 1.89
C GLY A 189 -12.72 9.49 3.01
N ASP A 190 -13.07 9.66 4.28
CA ASP A 190 -12.32 9.13 5.41
C ASP A 190 -12.69 7.68 5.67
N PHE A 191 -11.72 6.87 6.02
CA PHE A 191 -11.91 5.49 6.42
C PHE A 191 -12.35 5.42 7.88
N THR A 192 -13.53 4.87 8.15
CA THR A 192 -14.26 4.96 9.44
C THR A 192 -14.41 3.64 10.18
N LEU A 193 -13.85 2.54 9.70
CA LEU A 193 -13.79 1.30 10.50
C LEU A 193 -13.14 1.61 11.86
N GLU A 194 -13.74 1.18 12.96
CA GLU A 194 -13.20 1.35 14.31
C GLU A 194 -11.85 0.62 14.45
N ARG A 195 -10.83 1.35 14.90
CA ARG A 195 -9.42 0.92 14.99
C ARG A 195 -8.84 1.40 16.31
N GLY A 196 -9.17 0.73 17.40
CA GLY A 196 -8.81 1.17 18.75
C GLY A 196 -7.33 0.98 19.10
N GLU A 197 -6.62 0.08 18.43
CA GLU A 197 -5.26 -0.34 18.82
C GLU A 197 -4.40 -0.75 17.61
N ASN A 198 -3.11 -0.93 17.85
CA ASN A 198 -2.17 -1.48 16.88
C ASN A 198 -2.32 -3.02 16.84
N VAL A 199 -2.70 -3.56 15.68
CA VAL A 199 -2.92 -5.01 15.50
C VAL A 199 -1.69 -5.74 14.96
N MET A 200 -0.60 -5.02 14.65
CA MET A 200 0.64 -5.61 14.16
C MET A 200 1.35 -6.36 15.28
N LYS A 201 1.66 -7.65 15.09
CA LYS A 201 2.29 -8.51 16.09
C LYS A 201 3.65 -8.01 16.58
N THR A 202 4.40 -7.34 15.68
CA THR A 202 5.70 -6.73 15.98
C THR A 202 5.58 -5.22 16.25
N TYR A 203 4.34 -4.69 16.32
CA TYR A 203 4.00 -3.27 16.45
C TYR A 203 4.39 -2.40 15.27
N TYR A 204 4.95 -2.98 14.22
CA TYR A 204 5.28 -2.33 12.95
C TYR A 204 5.27 -3.35 11.80
N ASP A 205 5.11 -2.85 10.57
CA ASP A 205 5.24 -3.65 9.35
C ASP A 205 6.70 -3.70 8.91
N SER A 206 7.34 -4.83 9.12
CA SER A 206 8.76 -5.03 8.79
C SER A 206 9.02 -5.18 7.29
N ASN A 207 7.98 -5.46 6.47
CA ASN A 207 8.11 -5.61 5.03
C ASN A 207 7.98 -4.27 4.27
N ASN A 208 7.36 -3.28 4.90
CA ASN A 208 7.17 -1.95 4.32
C ASN A 208 7.82 -0.88 5.22
N ARG A 209 9.15 -0.97 5.38
CA ARG A 209 9.92 -0.04 6.20
C ARG A 209 9.89 1.36 5.61
N VAL A 210 9.77 2.35 6.49
CA VAL A 210 9.86 3.77 6.11
C VAL A 210 11.31 4.12 5.83
N LEU A 211 11.59 4.58 4.62
CA LEU A 211 12.94 4.94 4.19
C LEU A 211 13.09 6.46 4.11
N LEU A 212 13.98 7.01 4.95
CA LEU A 212 14.29 8.43 5.01
C LEU A 212 15.78 8.68 4.68
N ASP A 213 16.34 7.86 3.79
CA ASP A 213 17.70 8.00 3.25
C ASP A 213 17.61 8.19 1.74
N LEU A 214 18.11 9.32 1.23
CA LEU A 214 18.09 9.68 -0.20
C LEU A 214 18.77 8.63 -1.09
N ASP A 215 19.79 7.94 -0.58
CA ASP A 215 20.50 6.91 -1.32
C ASP A 215 19.59 5.73 -1.72
N GLY A 216 18.48 5.53 -1.01
CA GLY A 216 17.51 4.47 -1.29
C GLY A 216 16.52 4.78 -2.41
N TYR A 217 16.39 6.04 -2.82
CA TYR A 217 15.39 6.43 -3.83
C TYR A 217 15.95 6.51 -5.27
N GLY A 218 17.22 6.79 -5.43
CA GLY A 218 17.83 6.97 -6.73
C GLY A 218 17.20 8.11 -7.55
N LYS A 219 17.28 7.98 -8.89
CA LYS A 219 16.75 9.01 -9.82
C LYS A 219 15.21 9.02 -9.94
N GLU A 220 14.54 7.98 -9.48
CA GLU A 220 13.07 7.86 -9.50
C GLU A 220 12.44 8.98 -8.67
N LEU A 221 13.08 9.39 -7.57
CA LEU A 221 12.65 10.51 -6.76
C LEU A 221 12.69 11.83 -7.54
N ASP A 222 13.75 12.09 -8.30
CA ASP A 222 13.86 13.30 -9.13
C ASP A 222 12.75 13.37 -10.18
N GLU A 223 12.50 12.26 -10.88
CA GLU A 223 11.42 12.15 -11.87
C GLU A 223 10.05 12.39 -11.24
N PHE A 224 9.84 11.87 -10.02
CA PHE A 224 8.63 12.09 -9.25
C PHE A 224 8.46 13.57 -8.84
N LEU A 225 9.52 14.21 -8.31
CA LEU A 225 9.48 15.62 -7.91
C LEU A 225 9.23 16.55 -9.11
N ASP A 226 9.81 16.26 -10.27
CA ASP A 226 9.50 16.98 -11.50
C ASP A 226 8.00 16.87 -11.87
N TYR A 227 7.43 15.67 -11.71
CA TYR A 227 6.00 15.44 -11.97
C TYR A 227 5.11 16.21 -10.98
N VAL A 228 5.45 16.18 -9.69
CA VAL A 228 4.76 16.95 -8.65
C VAL A 228 4.86 18.45 -8.95
N ASN A 229 6.02 18.95 -9.36
CA ASN A 229 6.21 20.35 -9.73
C ASN A 229 5.35 20.78 -10.91
N ASP A 230 5.14 19.90 -11.89
CA ASP A 230 4.21 20.16 -12.99
C ASP A 230 2.75 20.12 -12.55
N TYR A 231 2.40 19.25 -11.59
CA TYR A 231 1.09 19.25 -10.95
C TYR A 231 0.85 20.56 -10.18
N VAL A 232 1.80 21.02 -9.38
CA VAL A 232 1.74 22.32 -8.66
C VAL A 232 1.44 23.45 -9.62
N LYS A 233 2.20 23.57 -10.71
CA LYS A 233 1.96 24.57 -11.75
C LYS A 233 0.55 24.50 -12.36
N LYS A 234 0.00 23.28 -12.53
CA LYS A 234 -1.37 23.10 -13.04
C LYS A 234 -2.42 23.60 -12.04
N CYS A 235 -2.24 23.35 -10.76
CA CYS A 235 -3.11 23.84 -9.69
C CYS A 235 -3.05 25.36 -9.56
N GLU A 236 -1.86 25.95 -9.54
CA GLU A 236 -1.65 27.40 -9.48
C GLU A 236 -2.27 28.14 -10.66
N ARG A 237 -2.18 27.60 -11.88
CA ARG A 237 -2.88 28.16 -13.05
C ARG A 237 -4.39 28.18 -12.91
N ARG A 238 -4.96 27.32 -12.07
CA ARG A 238 -6.39 27.29 -11.73
C ARG A 238 -6.72 28.24 -10.55
N GLY A 239 -5.68 28.80 -9.91
CA GLY A 239 -5.81 29.70 -8.78
C GLY A 239 -5.90 29.01 -7.43
N ALA A 240 -5.52 27.74 -7.35
CA ALA A 240 -5.36 27.00 -6.10
C ALA A 240 -3.96 27.20 -5.53
N THR A 241 -3.82 27.01 -4.21
CA THR A 241 -2.54 26.98 -3.50
C THR A 241 -2.20 25.52 -3.18
N VAL A 242 -0.95 25.12 -3.36
CA VAL A 242 -0.49 23.75 -3.08
C VAL A 242 0.54 23.79 -1.95
N TYR A 243 0.38 22.90 -0.99
CA TYR A 243 1.32 22.63 0.09
C TYR A 243 1.73 21.16 0.09
N PHE A 244 2.90 20.88 0.64
CA PHE A 244 3.33 19.53 0.94
C PHE A 244 3.33 19.33 2.46
N SER A 245 2.81 18.21 2.93
CA SER A 245 2.86 17.78 4.33
C SER A 245 3.34 16.34 4.39
N PHE A 246 4.05 15.99 5.46
CA PHE A 246 4.48 14.62 5.65
C PHE A 246 3.31 13.71 6.02
N CYS A 247 3.38 12.45 5.60
CA CYS A 247 2.48 11.41 6.07
C CYS A 247 2.87 10.95 7.48
N PRO A 248 1.95 10.38 8.27
CA PRO A 248 2.31 9.74 9.53
C PRO A 248 3.19 8.52 9.30
N MET A 249 4.19 8.34 10.14
CA MET A 249 5.18 7.26 10.05
C MET A 249 5.38 6.62 11.42
N ASN A 250 5.33 5.29 11.47
CA ASN A 250 5.57 4.53 12.69
C ASN A 250 7.06 4.61 13.08
N GLU A 251 7.37 5.08 14.29
CA GLU A 251 8.73 5.17 14.78
C GLU A 251 9.51 3.85 14.73
N LEU A 252 8.82 2.71 15.01
CA LEU A 252 9.40 1.38 14.92
C LEU A 252 9.55 0.89 13.48
N GLY A 253 8.82 1.50 12.55
CA GLY A 253 8.84 1.20 11.13
C GLY A 253 10.01 1.83 10.37
N LEU A 254 10.78 2.73 10.98
CA LEU A 254 11.90 3.41 10.31
C LEU A 254 13.01 2.40 9.94
N SER A 255 13.58 2.56 8.74
CA SER A 255 14.75 1.80 8.30
C SER A 255 16.00 2.20 9.11
N GLU A 256 16.97 1.31 9.24
CA GLU A 256 18.22 1.58 9.97
C GLU A 256 19.00 2.78 9.43
N GLY A 257 18.88 3.11 8.13
CA GLY A 257 19.49 4.27 7.49
C GLY A 257 18.77 5.61 7.77
N SER A 258 17.63 5.62 8.50
CA SER A 258 16.80 6.80 8.71
C SER A 258 17.14 7.53 10.02
N ASP A 259 18.42 7.79 10.29
CA ASP A 259 18.85 8.56 11.46
C ASP A 259 18.51 10.07 11.34
N LEU A 260 18.75 10.82 12.40
CA LEU A 260 18.44 12.27 12.45
C LEU A 260 19.10 13.07 11.32
N VAL A 261 20.34 12.71 10.95
CA VAL A 261 21.08 13.42 9.89
C VAL A 261 20.42 13.16 8.55
N LYS A 262 20.14 11.88 8.25
CA LYS A 262 19.49 11.47 7.01
C LYS A 262 18.08 12.04 6.86
N ARG A 263 17.33 12.11 7.95
CA ARG A 263 15.99 12.73 7.96
C ARG A 263 16.06 14.23 7.62
N SER A 264 17.03 14.96 8.22
CA SER A 264 17.24 16.38 7.90
C SER A 264 17.65 16.57 6.44
N GLU A 265 18.60 15.78 5.95
CA GLU A 265 19.04 15.80 4.55
C GLU A 265 17.88 15.50 3.60
N PHE A 266 17.00 14.54 3.94
CA PHE A 266 15.82 14.19 3.16
C PHE A 266 14.81 15.35 3.10
N GLN A 267 14.49 15.95 4.25
CA GLN A 267 13.58 17.09 4.31
C GLN A 267 14.15 18.31 3.57
N GLU A 268 15.43 18.62 3.73
CA GLU A 268 16.11 19.71 3.02
C GLU A 268 16.08 19.46 1.51
N TYR A 269 16.37 18.24 1.06
CA TYR A 269 16.32 17.89 -0.35
C TYR A 269 14.92 18.10 -0.95
N LEU A 270 13.86 17.65 -0.28
CA LEU A 270 12.49 17.89 -0.72
C LEU A 270 12.17 19.40 -0.77
N ALA A 271 12.61 20.18 0.25
CA ALA A 271 12.37 21.63 0.30
C ALA A 271 13.10 22.40 -0.82
N GLU A 272 14.27 21.92 -1.25
CA GLU A 272 15.02 22.53 -2.34
C GLU A 272 14.48 22.18 -3.73
N ASN A 273 13.80 21.00 -3.87
CA ASN A 273 13.37 20.48 -5.16
C ASN A 273 11.87 20.55 -5.41
N LEU A 274 11.03 20.83 -4.42
CA LEU A 274 9.59 21.07 -4.58
C LEU A 274 9.31 22.54 -4.88
N ASN A 275 8.37 22.80 -5.80
CA ASN A 275 7.88 24.17 -6.10
C ASN A 275 6.70 24.60 -5.22
N CYS A 276 6.38 23.85 -4.17
CA CYS A 276 5.40 24.23 -3.16
C CYS A 276 6.05 24.23 -1.76
N GLU A 277 5.42 24.95 -0.84
CA GLU A 277 5.89 25.03 0.53
C GLU A 277 5.64 23.71 1.27
N ILE A 278 6.65 23.21 2.00
CA ILE A 278 6.48 22.11 2.97
C ILE A 278 6.04 22.78 4.28
N ILE A 279 4.82 22.47 4.72
CA ILE A 279 4.18 23.13 5.87
C ILE A 279 4.35 22.38 7.18
N SER A 280 4.93 21.20 7.17
CA SER A 280 5.13 20.33 8.33
C SER A 280 6.61 20.03 8.56
N ASP A 281 6.97 19.76 9.80
CA ASP A 281 8.27 19.18 10.15
C ASP A 281 8.16 17.64 10.05
N LEU A 282 9.15 17.00 9.43
CA LEU A 282 9.15 15.54 9.22
C LEU A 282 9.11 14.79 10.55
N ASP A 283 9.89 15.23 11.53
CA ASP A 283 9.96 14.57 12.84
C ASP A 283 8.64 14.68 13.63
N ASP A 284 7.84 15.72 13.40
CA ASP A 284 6.51 15.86 14.01
C ASP A 284 5.51 14.80 13.49
N TYR A 285 5.80 14.14 12.38
CA TYR A 285 4.96 13.09 11.78
C TYR A 285 5.51 11.67 11.98
N ILE A 286 6.63 11.52 12.67
CA ILE A 286 7.10 10.25 13.21
C ILE A 286 6.42 10.04 14.56
N LEU A 287 5.48 9.09 14.63
CA LEU A 287 4.59 8.90 15.77
C LEU A 287 4.93 7.60 16.50
N GLU A 288 4.59 7.55 17.81
CA GLU A 288 4.66 6.33 18.62
C GLU A 288 3.86 5.20 17.98
N ALA A 289 4.37 3.97 18.02
CA ALA A 289 3.73 2.79 17.44
C ALA A 289 2.29 2.57 17.93
N GLY A 290 1.95 3.04 19.12
CA GLY A 290 0.59 2.98 19.67
C GLY A 290 -0.47 3.75 18.88
N TYR A 291 -0.09 4.68 18.00
CA TYR A 291 -1.02 5.42 17.13
C TYR A 291 -1.33 4.72 15.81
N PHE A 292 -0.69 3.59 15.51
CA PHE A 292 -0.87 2.88 14.25
C PHE A 292 -1.87 1.73 14.37
N PHE A 293 -2.34 1.24 13.23
CA PHE A 293 -3.30 0.14 13.14
C PHE A 293 -2.62 -1.12 12.58
N ASP A 294 -2.50 -1.26 11.27
CA ASP A 294 -2.10 -2.49 10.58
C ASP A 294 -0.90 -2.33 9.63
N THR A 295 -0.42 -1.10 9.42
CA THR A 295 0.79 -0.78 8.66
C THR A 295 1.58 0.35 9.32
N ASN A 296 2.79 0.64 8.79
CA ASN A 296 3.61 1.76 9.25
C ASN A 296 3.04 3.16 8.91
N PHE A 297 1.95 3.22 8.15
CA PHE A 297 1.35 4.46 7.66
C PHE A 297 -0.14 4.60 8.01
N HIS A 298 -0.81 3.52 8.41
CA HIS A 298 -2.23 3.56 8.77
C HIS A 298 -2.43 3.86 10.24
N LEU A 299 -3.11 4.96 10.51
CA LEU A 299 -3.40 5.37 11.88
C LEU A 299 -4.63 4.69 12.45
N ASN A 300 -4.60 4.42 13.76
CA ASN A 300 -5.81 4.10 14.53
C ASN A 300 -6.58 5.37 14.89
N ASP A 301 -7.72 5.24 15.58
CA ASP A 301 -8.62 6.35 15.89
C ASP A 301 -7.97 7.48 16.69
N ALA A 302 -7.00 7.19 17.55
CA ALA A 302 -6.25 8.19 18.29
C ALA A 302 -5.23 8.91 17.38
N GLY A 303 -4.51 8.15 16.56
CA GLY A 303 -3.55 8.68 15.59
C GLY A 303 -4.19 9.59 14.54
N VAL A 304 -5.37 9.24 14.05
CA VAL A 304 -6.17 10.09 13.13
C VAL A 304 -6.39 11.48 13.71
N LYS A 305 -6.77 11.57 14.99
CA LYS A 305 -6.98 12.85 15.66
C LYS A 305 -5.69 13.64 15.81
N VAL A 306 -4.58 12.99 16.20
CA VAL A 306 -3.26 13.62 16.30
C VAL A 306 -2.86 14.23 14.96
N ARG A 307 -2.90 13.44 13.89
CA ARG A 307 -2.55 13.93 12.55
C ARG A 307 -3.44 15.08 12.10
N THR A 308 -4.75 14.99 12.31
CA THR A 308 -5.70 16.02 11.90
C THR A 308 -5.46 17.33 12.65
N ILE A 309 -5.15 17.28 13.95
CA ILE A 309 -4.82 18.46 14.77
C ILE A 309 -3.51 19.08 14.28
N ARG A 310 -2.48 18.28 14.02
CA ARG A 310 -1.17 18.77 13.52
C ARG A 310 -1.31 19.41 12.15
N LEU A 311 -1.99 18.75 11.21
CA LEU A 311 -2.24 19.32 9.89
C LEU A 311 -3.04 20.64 9.96
N ALA A 312 -4.04 20.73 10.84
CA ALA A 312 -4.78 21.97 11.06
C ALA A 312 -3.87 23.09 11.62
N LYS A 313 -2.93 22.75 12.51
CA LYS A 313 -1.93 23.68 13.03
C LYS A 313 -1.01 24.19 11.92
N ASP A 314 -0.52 23.29 11.08
CA ASP A 314 0.38 23.60 9.96
C ASP A 314 -0.33 24.50 8.93
N LEU A 315 -1.56 24.16 8.54
CA LEU A 315 -2.39 24.97 7.64
C LEU A 315 -2.70 26.36 8.23
N ARG A 316 -2.88 26.45 9.54
CA ARG A 316 -3.08 27.74 10.24
C ARG A 316 -1.87 28.64 10.09
N ILE A 317 -0.67 28.08 10.21
CA ILE A 317 0.61 28.81 10.12
C ILE A 317 0.88 29.23 8.67
N ALA A 318 0.78 28.28 7.74
CA ALA A 318 1.15 28.48 6.34
C ALA A 318 0.11 29.30 5.55
N ALA A 319 -1.18 28.98 5.68
CA ALA A 319 -2.26 29.56 4.91
C ALA A 319 -3.10 30.60 5.65
N GLY A 320 -2.89 30.77 6.97
CA GLY A 320 -3.74 31.63 7.78
C GLY A 320 -5.18 31.14 7.96
N ILE A 321 -5.46 29.90 7.57
CA ILE A 321 -6.78 29.27 7.65
C ILE A 321 -7.04 28.86 9.09
N MET A 322 -8.06 29.46 9.73
CA MET A 322 -8.30 29.19 11.14
C MET A 322 -9.72 29.49 11.57
N GLN A 323 -10.35 28.52 12.23
CA GLN A 323 -11.54 28.74 13.05
C GLN A 323 -11.37 28.08 14.43
N GLY A 324 -11.62 28.84 15.49
CA GLY A 324 -11.60 28.34 16.87
C GLY A 324 -10.24 27.91 17.42
N SER A 325 -10.25 27.16 18.51
CA SER A 325 -9.08 26.54 19.14
C SER A 325 -8.93 25.09 18.68
N LEU A 326 -7.69 24.62 18.63
CA LEU A 326 -7.41 23.19 18.44
C LEU A 326 -7.69 22.43 19.73
N ASP A 327 -8.15 21.18 19.62
CA ASP A 327 -8.27 20.27 20.74
C ASP A 327 -6.89 19.79 21.20
N GLU A 328 -6.81 19.19 22.39
CA GLU A 328 -5.58 18.51 22.83
C GLU A 328 -5.38 17.21 22.06
N GLU A 329 -4.13 16.91 21.71
CA GLU A 329 -3.79 15.64 21.09
C GLU A 329 -4.07 14.49 22.08
N PRO A 330 -4.81 13.45 21.67
CA PRO A 330 -4.99 12.26 22.50
C PRO A 330 -3.63 11.55 22.69
N LYS A 331 -3.49 10.86 23.80
CA LYS A 331 -2.30 10.03 24.06
C LYS A 331 -2.37 8.75 23.20
N ALA A 332 -1.18 8.23 22.86
CA ALA A 332 -1.09 6.94 22.20
C ALA A 332 -1.78 5.86 23.05
N PRO A 333 -2.63 5.02 22.44
CA PRO A 333 -3.10 3.79 23.07
C PRO A 333 -1.91 2.92 23.50
N ALA A 334 -2.07 2.20 24.62
CA ALA A 334 -1.08 1.22 25.02
C ALA A 334 -0.97 0.14 23.93
N LEU A 335 0.25 -0.27 23.63
CA LEU A 335 0.46 -1.38 22.71
C LEU A 335 -0.18 -2.66 23.29
N PRO A 336 -0.89 -3.46 22.48
CA PRO A 336 -1.49 -4.69 22.95
C PRO A 336 -0.43 -5.70 23.40
N PHE A 337 -0.73 -6.41 24.47
CA PHE A 337 0.15 -7.49 24.93
C PHE A 337 -0.15 -8.75 24.12
N PHE A 338 0.84 -9.23 23.37
CA PHE A 338 0.77 -10.54 22.72
C PHE A 338 1.46 -11.57 23.62
N ASP A 339 0.74 -12.63 23.99
CA ASP A 339 1.34 -13.71 24.75
C ASP A 339 2.36 -14.46 23.89
N VAL A 340 3.63 -14.22 24.18
CA VAL A 340 4.77 -14.84 23.48
C VAL A 340 5.32 -16.06 24.21
N ASN A 341 4.72 -16.47 25.34
CA ASN A 341 5.16 -17.66 26.05
C ASN A 341 4.81 -18.93 25.25
N TYR A 342 5.71 -19.88 25.29
CA TYR A 342 5.53 -21.21 24.71
C TYR A 342 5.72 -22.26 25.81
N ASP A 343 4.66 -22.99 26.09
CA ASP A 343 4.61 -23.98 27.17
C ASP A 343 5.15 -25.35 26.75
N GLY A 344 5.46 -25.52 25.46
CA GLY A 344 6.08 -26.73 24.92
C GLY A 344 7.58 -26.81 25.19
N GLU A 345 8.15 -28.01 25.08
CA GLU A 345 9.60 -28.19 25.02
C GLU A 345 10.13 -27.77 23.65
N ASP A 346 11.40 -27.34 23.60
CA ASP A 346 12.04 -27.03 22.32
C ASP A 346 12.08 -28.30 21.44
N ASP A 347 11.53 -28.19 20.25
CA ASP A 347 11.52 -29.27 19.29
C ASP A 347 12.95 -29.64 18.84
N ALA A 348 13.18 -30.91 18.52
CA ALA A 348 14.46 -31.36 17.98
C ALA A 348 14.91 -30.59 16.73
N VAL A 349 13.95 -30.05 15.97
CA VAL A 349 14.22 -29.23 14.78
C VAL A 349 14.88 -27.88 15.12
N CYS A 350 14.78 -27.40 16.36
CA CYS A 350 15.46 -26.17 16.80
C CYS A 350 16.98 -26.23 16.58
N ALA A 351 17.57 -27.44 16.60
CA ALA A 351 18.98 -27.63 16.31
C ALA A 351 19.39 -27.24 14.87
N TYR A 352 18.43 -27.11 13.97
CA TYR A 352 18.65 -26.74 12.58
C TYR A 352 18.74 -25.22 12.35
N TYR A 353 18.26 -24.41 13.33
CA TYR A 353 18.05 -22.98 13.15
C TYR A 353 18.94 -22.13 14.05
N VAL A 354 19.17 -20.91 13.58
CA VAL A 354 19.70 -19.81 14.37
C VAL A 354 18.53 -18.86 14.67
N PHE A 355 18.42 -18.42 15.92
CA PHE A 355 17.31 -17.58 16.37
C PHE A 355 17.78 -16.19 16.78
N THR A 356 16.93 -15.20 16.57
CA THR A 356 17.09 -13.83 17.08
C THR A 356 15.87 -13.46 17.89
N GLU A 357 16.07 -12.95 19.12
CA GLU A 357 15.00 -12.43 19.96
C GLU A 357 14.44 -11.14 19.35
N LEU A 358 13.11 -11.03 19.25
CA LEU A 358 12.40 -9.89 18.69
C LEU A 358 12.00 -8.89 19.79
N SER A 359 11.59 -7.69 19.39
CA SER A 359 11.21 -6.61 20.32
C SER A 359 10.04 -6.95 21.23
N ASP A 360 9.14 -7.85 20.79
CA ASP A 360 8.01 -8.35 21.58
C ASP A 360 8.40 -9.50 22.53
N GLY A 361 9.66 -9.93 22.52
CA GLY A 361 10.19 -11.04 23.31
C GLY A 361 9.94 -12.43 22.72
N SER A 362 9.35 -12.56 21.53
CA SER A 362 9.32 -13.80 20.76
C SER A 362 10.63 -14.03 20.02
N TYR A 363 10.75 -15.14 19.29
CA TYR A 363 11.91 -15.43 18.45
C TYR A 363 11.57 -15.43 16.96
N GLY A 364 12.53 -14.95 16.14
CA GLY A 364 12.55 -15.14 14.70
C GLY A 364 13.65 -16.11 14.28
N VAL A 365 13.37 -16.92 13.26
CA VAL A 365 14.41 -17.72 12.58
C VAL A 365 15.25 -16.75 11.74
N SER A 366 16.52 -16.60 12.07
CA SER A 366 17.46 -15.69 11.41
C SER A 366 18.52 -16.39 10.56
N GLY A 367 18.55 -17.73 10.54
CA GLY A 367 19.49 -18.49 9.74
C GLY A 367 19.41 -19.98 10.01
N LEU A 368 20.30 -20.73 9.36
CA LEU A 368 20.47 -22.17 9.52
C LEU A 368 21.83 -22.50 10.12
N THR A 369 21.85 -23.48 11.01
CA THR A 369 23.09 -24.14 11.42
C THR A 369 23.64 -24.99 10.26
N GLU A 370 24.88 -25.45 10.32
CA GLU A 370 25.42 -26.39 9.32
C GLU A 370 24.59 -27.69 9.25
N LEU A 371 23.99 -28.10 10.38
CA LEU A 371 23.08 -29.25 10.42
C LEU A 371 21.78 -28.93 9.68
N GLY A 372 21.24 -27.74 9.86
CA GLY A 372 20.04 -27.28 9.17
C GLY A 372 20.23 -27.10 7.65
N LYS A 373 21.37 -26.58 7.22
CA LYS A 373 21.69 -26.43 5.79
C LYS A 373 21.71 -27.78 5.04
N ALA A 374 22.06 -28.87 5.73
CA ALA A 374 22.18 -30.20 5.16
C ALA A 374 20.85 -30.99 5.15
N GLN A 375 19.74 -30.43 5.65
CA GLN A 375 18.46 -31.11 5.64
C GLN A 375 17.83 -31.08 4.25
N ALA A 376 17.13 -32.16 3.88
CA ALA A 376 16.35 -32.24 2.64
C ALA A 376 14.99 -31.53 2.74
N GLU A 377 14.46 -31.45 3.96
CA GLU A 377 13.23 -30.75 4.31
C GLU A 377 13.44 -30.02 5.64
N LEU A 378 12.87 -28.83 5.76
CA LEU A 378 12.94 -27.98 6.94
C LEU A 378 11.53 -27.70 7.46
N THR A 379 11.20 -28.16 8.66
CA THR A 379 9.97 -27.79 9.37
C THR A 379 10.27 -26.67 10.33
N LEU A 380 9.50 -25.58 10.29
CA LEU A 380 9.67 -24.45 11.20
C LEU A 380 9.27 -24.83 12.62
N PRO A 381 10.08 -24.45 13.65
CA PRO A 381 9.80 -24.74 15.04
C PRO A 381 8.63 -23.89 15.59
N LEU A 382 7.90 -24.44 16.56
CA LEU A 382 6.80 -23.75 17.23
C LEU A 382 7.28 -22.76 18.29
N GLY A 383 8.35 -23.11 18.99
CA GLY A 383 8.92 -22.34 20.06
C GLY A 383 10.42 -22.58 20.20
N TYR A 384 11.07 -21.70 20.95
CA TYR A 384 12.46 -21.79 21.31
C TYR A 384 12.68 -21.10 22.66
N ASN A 385 13.37 -21.76 23.57
CA ASN A 385 13.74 -21.24 24.90
C ASN A 385 12.52 -20.67 25.68
N GLY A 386 11.39 -21.41 25.66
CA GLY A 386 10.14 -21.04 26.34
C GLY A 386 9.38 -19.87 25.73
N ARG A 387 9.69 -19.49 24.50
CA ARG A 387 9.03 -18.41 23.75
C ARG A 387 8.59 -18.91 22.36
N LYS A 388 7.52 -18.36 21.84
CA LYS A 388 7.03 -18.64 20.48
C LYS A 388 8.03 -18.22 19.44
N VAL A 389 8.13 -18.97 18.36
CA VAL A 389 8.83 -18.57 17.12
C VAL A 389 7.79 -17.99 16.18
N THR A 390 7.83 -16.67 15.98
CA THR A 390 6.75 -15.93 15.31
C THR A 390 7.15 -15.38 13.95
N ALA A 391 8.45 -15.36 13.61
CA ALA A 391 8.92 -14.76 12.37
C ALA A 391 9.98 -15.63 11.67
N VAL A 392 10.04 -15.47 10.34
CA VAL A 392 11.16 -15.90 9.49
C VAL A 392 11.85 -14.65 8.98
N LEU A 393 13.09 -14.41 9.39
CA LEU A 393 13.83 -13.18 9.13
C LEU A 393 14.57 -13.24 7.80
N GLU A 394 15.11 -12.09 7.36
CA GLU A 394 15.96 -11.99 6.19
C GLU A 394 17.12 -13.00 6.22
N ASN A 395 17.43 -13.62 5.09
CA ASN A 395 18.48 -14.65 4.92
C ASN A 395 18.26 -15.95 5.74
N ALA A 396 17.07 -16.17 6.31
CA ALA A 396 16.79 -17.33 7.16
C ALA A 396 17.16 -18.67 6.53
N PHE A 397 16.99 -18.81 5.21
CA PHE A 397 17.25 -20.06 4.48
C PHE A 397 18.50 -20.00 3.58
N ASN A 398 19.36 -19.00 3.77
CA ASN A 398 20.56 -18.85 2.95
C ASN A 398 21.48 -20.07 3.02
N GLY A 399 21.82 -20.62 1.86
CA GLY A 399 22.71 -21.77 1.73
C GLY A 399 22.10 -23.13 2.12
N THR A 400 20.78 -23.22 2.23
CA THR A 400 20.08 -24.49 2.41
C THR A 400 20.23 -25.41 1.20
N THR A 401 20.22 -26.74 1.45
CA THR A 401 20.06 -27.77 0.42
C THR A 401 18.64 -28.37 0.42
N ALA A 402 17.76 -27.87 1.29
CA ALA A 402 16.37 -28.32 1.34
C ALA A 402 15.65 -28.02 0.02
N GLU A 403 14.82 -28.97 -0.39
CA GLU A 403 13.89 -28.75 -1.50
C GLU A 403 12.52 -28.28 -1.02
N ARG A 404 12.19 -28.48 0.26
CA ARG A 404 10.90 -28.15 0.85
C ARG A 404 11.04 -27.50 2.22
N ILE A 405 10.19 -26.49 2.45
CA ILE A 405 10.02 -25.84 3.76
C ILE A 405 8.55 -26.04 4.20
N VAL A 406 8.35 -26.36 5.49
CA VAL A 406 7.04 -26.69 6.04
C VAL A 406 6.70 -25.77 7.21
N ILE A 407 5.52 -25.17 7.14
CA ILE A 407 4.85 -24.47 8.24
C ILE A 407 3.67 -25.35 8.68
N THR A 408 3.71 -25.86 9.89
CA THR A 408 2.67 -26.77 10.42
C THR A 408 1.39 -26.02 10.79
N ASP A 409 0.29 -26.75 10.99
CA ASP A 409 -1.01 -26.18 11.36
C ASP A 409 -0.98 -25.46 12.72
N ASP A 410 -0.19 -25.95 13.67
CA ASP A 410 0.02 -25.38 15.00
C ASP A 410 1.13 -24.32 15.06
N SER A 411 1.70 -23.93 13.92
CA SER A 411 2.78 -22.94 13.83
C SER A 411 2.38 -21.58 14.43
N ASN A 412 3.30 -20.95 15.14
CA ASN A 412 3.17 -19.61 15.66
C ASN A 412 3.67 -18.52 14.67
N ILE A 413 4.18 -18.91 13.50
CA ILE A 413 4.65 -17.96 12.48
C ILE A 413 3.49 -17.03 12.05
N VAL A 414 3.75 -15.73 12.07
CA VAL A 414 2.83 -14.67 11.64
C VAL A 414 3.42 -13.79 10.55
N ILE A 415 4.74 -13.86 10.31
CA ILE A 415 5.40 -13.08 9.26
C ILE A 415 6.59 -13.82 8.66
N ILE A 416 6.74 -13.67 7.35
CA ILE A 416 7.96 -14.01 6.61
C ILE A 416 8.50 -12.72 6.03
N HIS A 417 9.71 -12.34 6.46
CA HIS A 417 10.33 -11.09 6.04
C HIS A 417 10.83 -11.15 4.60
N ASN A 418 10.93 -9.98 3.98
CA ASN A 418 11.59 -9.82 2.70
C ASN A 418 13.00 -10.41 2.75
N GLY A 419 13.43 -11.07 1.67
CA GLY A 419 14.75 -11.70 1.61
C GLY A 419 14.93 -12.95 2.47
N ALA A 420 13.89 -13.48 3.14
CA ALA A 420 13.98 -14.73 3.94
C ALA A 420 14.52 -15.90 3.13
N PHE A 421 14.19 -15.97 1.85
CA PHE A 421 14.59 -17.02 0.90
C PHE A 421 15.84 -16.66 0.08
N PHE A 422 16.51 -15.55 0.38
CA PHE A 422 17.70 -15.17 -0.35
C PHE A 422 18.79 -16.26 -0.25
N GLY A 423 19.27 -16.73 -1.41
CA GLY A 423 20.24 -17.83 -1.48
C GLY A 423 19.67 -19.24 -1.21
N ALA A 424 18.34 -19.42 -1.24
CA ALA A 424 17.64 -20.70 -1.08
C ALA A 424 17.32 -21.39 -2.42
N SER A 425 18.26 -21.40 -3.37
CA SER A 425 18.06 -21.80 -4.76
C SER A 425 17.64 -23.26 -5.00
N THR A 426 17.66 -24.11 -3.97
CA THR A 426 17.18 -25.50 -4.02
C THR A 426 15.73 -25.64 -3.61
N VAL A 427 15.14 -24.63 -2.93
CA VAL A 427 13.78 -24.71 -2.39
C VAL A 427 12.78 -24.61 -3.54
N LYS A 428 11.97 -25.66 -3.71
CA LYS A 428 10.92 -25.78 -4.70
C LYS A 428 9.53 -25.62 -4.09
N ASP A 429 9.36 -26.01 -2.81
CA ASP A 429 8.07 -26.07 -2.15
C ASP A 429 8.09 -25.34 -0.81
N LEU A 430 7.13 -24.44 -0.60
CA LEU A 430 6.73 -23.96 0.71
C LEU A 430 5.35 -24.52 1.01
N SER A 431 5.25 -25.43 1.96
CA SER A 431 3.98 -26.03 2.37
C SER A 431 3.47 -25.41 3.65
N VAL A 432 2.32 -24.76 3.59
CA VAL A 432 1.69 -24.04 4.70
C VAL A 432 0.42 -24.78 5.10
N TYR A 433 0.50 -25.63 6.13
CA TYR A 433 -0.65 -26.40 6.64
C TYR A 433 -1.56 -25.61 7.57
N LYS A 434 -1.12 -24.42 8.00
CA LYS A 434 -1.89 -23.60 8.93
C LYS A 434 -3.22 -23.20 8.31
N THR A 435 -4.33 -23.51 9.01
CA THR A 435 -5.68 -23.20 8.55
C THR A 435 -5.96 -21.69 8.46
N GLY A 436 -5.28 -20.90 9.29
CA GLY A 436 -5.19 -19.44 9.18
C GLY A 436 -3.96 -19.00 8.38
N ALA A 437 -3.64 -19.65 7.26
CA ALA A 437 -2.48 -19.25 6.43
C ALA A 437 -2.58 -17.81 5.94
N GLY A 438 -3.79 -17.25 5.83
CA GLY A 438 -4.02 -15.83 5.60
C GLY A 438 -3.57 -14.92 6.75
N ASP A 439 -3.28 -15.47 7.94
CA ASP A 439 -2.73 -14.72 9.07
C ASP A 439 -1.19 -14.64 9.05
N ILE A 440 -0.54 -15.18 8.03
CA ILE A 440 0.91 -15.09 7.85
C ILE A 440 1.20 -14.02 6.79
N MET A 441 1.80 -12.92 7.18
CA MET A 441 2.24 -11.89 6.25
C MET A 441 3.36 -12.45 5.34
N PRO A 442 3.16 -12.49 4.01
CA PRO A 442 4.16 -13.00 3.09
C PRO A 442 5.27 -11.96 2.84
N PRO A 443 6.43 -12.36 2.31
CA PRO A 443 7.42 -11.42 1.81
C PRO A 443 6.89 -10.72 0.54
N ALA A 444 7.52 -9.60 0.15
CA ALA A 444 7.18 -8.90 -1.08
C ALA A 444 7.39 -9.78 -2.33
N ASP A 445 8.42 -10.60 -2.30
CA ASP A 445 8.73 -11.61 -3.33
C ASP A 445 9.44 -12.83 -2.73
N PHE A 446 9.56 -13.89 -3.53
CA PHE A 446 10.32 -15.09 -3.21
C PHE A 446 11.64 -15.13 -4.00
N SER A 447 12.37 -14.02 -4.06
CA SER A 447 13.67 -13.99 -4.72
C SER A 447 14.67 -14.94 -4.05
N GLY A 448 15.45 -15.64 -4.87
CA GLY A 448 16.48 -16.59 -4.39
C GLY A 448 16.06 -18.05 -4.31
N VAL A 449 14.79 -18.41 -4.57
CA VAL A 449 14.29 -19.78 -4.63
C VAL A 449 14.53 -20.45 -5.98
N HIS A 450 14.18 -21.73 -6.09
CA HIS A 450 14.23 -22.47 -7.35
C HIS A 450 13.23 -21.91 -8.38
N PRO A 451 13.52 -21.94 -9.70
CA PRO A 451 12.59 -21.43 -10.74
C PRO A 451 11.21 -22.10 -10.75
N ASP A 452 11.11 -23.36 -10.30
CA ASP A 452 9.85 -24.11 -10.21
C ASP A 452 9.17 -23.97 -8.83
N PHE A 453 9.53 -22.95 -8.05
CA PHE A 453 9.00 -22.74 -6.69
C PHE A 453 7.48 -22.56 -6.71
N ALA A 454 6.81 -23.22 -5.75
CA ALA A 454 5.39 -23.11 -5.50
C ALA A 454 5.08 -23.02 -3.99
N VAL A 455 4.01 -22.32 -3.66
CA VAL A 455 3.42 -22.29 -2.31
C VAL A 455 2.20 -23.18 -2.29
N HIS A 456 2.18 -24.16 -1.40
CA HIS A 456 1.10 -25.11 -1.20
C HIS A 456 0.30 -24.78 0.04
N VAL A 457 -1.03 -24.70 -0.08
CA VAL A 457 -1.92 -24.34 1.04
C VAL A 457 -3.16 -25.23 1.08
N PRO A 458 -3.88 -25.29 2.22
CA PRO A 458 -5.12 -26.03 2.34
C PRO A 458 -6.18 -25.54 1.37
N VAL A 459 -6.97 -26.50 0.82
CA VAL A 459 -8.10 -26.19 -0.07
C VAL A 459 -9.10 -25.29 0.66
N GLY A 460 -9.47 -24.17 0.02
CA GLY A 460 -10.43 -23.20 0.57
C GLY A 460 -9.79 -22.13 1.46
N THR A 461 -8.46 -22.07 1.57
CA THR A 461 -7.78 -20.94 2.21
C THR A 461 -8.09 -19.65 1.46
N SER A 462 -8.49 -18.61 2.19
CA SER A 462 -8.70 -17.26 1.69
C SER A 462 -7.79 -16.29 2.42
N TYR A 463 -7.34 -15.25 1.73
CA TYR A 463 -6.45 -14.21 2.27
C TYR A 463 -7.11 -12.86 2.19
N SER A 464 -6.74 -11.98 3.12
CA SER A 464 -6.90 -10.54 2.93
C SER A 464 -5.91 -10.03 1.88
N ASP A 465 -6.18 -8.87 1.27
CA ASP A 465 -5.33 -8.30 0.22
C ASP A 465 -3.87 -8.10 0.69
N ASN A 466 -3.66 -7.76 1.98
CA ASN A 466 -2.32 -7.59 2.56
C ASN A 466 -1.57 -8.92 2.77
N TYR A 467 -2.28 -10.04 2.78
CA TYR A 467 -1.73 -11.38 3.01
C TYR A 467 -1.87 -12.26 1.77
N ASP A 468 -2.16 -11.68 0.60
CA ASP A 468 -2.32 -12.44 -0.63
C ASP A 468 -0.98 -12.94 -1.17
N TRP A 469 -0.81 -14.24 -1.15
CA TRP A 469 0.38 -14.93 -1.65
C TRP A 469 0.28 -15.25 -3.14
N SER A 470 -0.93 -15.24 -3.71
CA SER A 470 -1.22 -15.73 -5.06
C SER A 470 -0.57 -14.90 -6.17
N ASN A 471 -0.26 -13.63 -5.90
CA ASN A 471 0.42 -12.73 -6.82
C ASN A 471 1.96 -12.75 -6.70
N LYS A 472 2.51 -13.49 -5.71
CA LYS A 472 3.93 -13.49 -5.35
C LYS A 472 4.68 -14.76 -5.76
N ALA A 473 3.97 -15.87 -5.95
CA ALA A 473 4.52 -17.17 -6.37
C ALA A 473 3.48 -18.01 -7.09
N ASN A 474 3.90 -19.14 -7.70
CA ASN A 474 2.98 -20.17 -8.12
C ASN A 474 2.23 -20.70 -6.90
N TYR A 475 0.93 -20.76 -6.97
CA TYR A 475 0.07 -21.03 -5.83
C TYR A 475 -0.81 -22.25 -6.08
N VAL A 476 -0.78 -23.20 -5.16
CA VAL A 476 -1.44 -24.51 -5.32
C VAL A 476 -2.31 -24.82 -4.10
N TYR A 477 -3.59 -25.10 -4.33
CA TYR A 477 -4.55 -25.52 -3.29
C TYR A 477 -4.64 -27.03 -3.27
N ASP A 478 -3.72 -27.71 -2.58
CA ASP A 478 -3.62 -29.18 -2.61
C ASP A 478 -3.28 -29.82 -1.25
N LEU A 479 -3.23 -29.04 -0.16
CA LEU A 479 -3.01 -29.55 1.21
C LEU A 479 -4.28 -29.85 1.96
#